data_0ac3cad0aef4ce159fd339631754a0c6
#
_entry.id   0ac3cad0aef4ce159fd339631754a0c6
#
_cell.length_a   1.000
_cell.length_b   1.000
_cell.length_c   1.000
_cell.angle_alpha   90.00
_cell.angle_beta   90.00
_cell.angle_gamma   90.00
#
_symmetry.space_group_name_H-M   'P 1'
#
loop_
_entity.id
_entity.type
_entity.pdbx_description
1 polymer ?
#
loop_
_entity_poly.entity_id
_entity_poly.type
_entity_poly.pdbx_seq_one_letter_code
_entity_poly.pdbx_strand_id
1 'polypeptide(L)'
;MSKPVVLIVEDEPLLRMHAASLIEDGGFDTLEASSAEEAIEFLETRLDIRIVFTDIDLPGEMNGIRLAAAIRDRWPPVELVLTSGQVKVADKDIQTRGHFLPKPYEARRLIETLQSFG
;
A
#
# COMPACT_ATOMS: atom_id res chain seq x y z
N MET A 1 5.28 -20.27 -11.13
CA MET A 1 5.77 -18.99 -10.61
C MET A 1 4.78 -18.40 -9.63
N SER A 2 5.25 -17.93 -8.50
CA SER A 2 4.36 -17.34 -7.51
C SER A 2 3.94 -15.94 -7.94
N LYS A 3 2.70 -15.58 -7.60
CA LYS A 3 2.20 -14.23 -7.85
C LYS A 3 2.91 -13.24 -6.93
N PRO A 4 3.13 -12.00 -7.38
CA PRO A 4 3.64 -10.97 -6.48
C PRO A 4 2.66 -10.75 -5.32
N VAL A 5 3.21 -10.51 -4.14
CA VAL A 5 2.41 -10.28 -2.93
C VAL A 5 2.29 -8.79 -2.67
N VAL A 6 1.06 -8.32 -2.54
CA VAL A 6 0.74 -6.93 -2.20
C VAL A 6 0.23 -6.91 -0.76
N LEU A 7 0.88 -6.12 0.08
CA LEU A 7 0.42 -5.88 1.45
C LEU A 7 -0.48 -4.65 1.43
N ILE A 8 -1.73 -4.84 1.83
CA ILE A 8 -2.74 -3.78 1.86
C ILE A 8 -2.86 -3.29 3.30
N VAL A 9 -2.68 -1.98 3.51
CA VAL A 9 -2.76 -1.39 4.83
C VAL A 9 -3.91 -0.39 4.86
N GLU A 10 -4.99 -0.74 5.55
CA GLU A 10 -6.22 0.03 5.61
C GLU A 10 -6.93 -0.32 6.91
N ASP A 11 -7.27 0.68 7.72
CA ASP A 11 -7.93 0.43 9.00
C ASP A 11 -9.42 0.13 8.87
N GLU A 12 -10.06 0.56 7.78
CA GLU A 12 -11.46 0.35 7.52
C GLU A 12 -11.67 -1.05 6.91
N PRO A 13 -12.34 -1.99 7.61
CA PRO A 13 -12.40 -3.37 7.13
C PRO A 13 -13.05 -3.54 5.77
N LEU A 14 -14.12 -2.80 5.48
CA LEU A 14 -14.80 -2.95 4.19
C LEU A 14 -13.96 -2.42 3.04
N LEU A 15 -13.29 -1.29 3.25
CA LEU A 15 -12.40 -0.74 2.24
C LEU A 15 -11.21 -1.66 2.01
N ARG A 16 -10.69 -2.26 3.07
CA ARG A 16 -9.57 -3.19 2.99
C ARG A 16 -9.95 -4.43 2.20
N MET A 17 -11.12 -5.01 2.48
CA MET A 17 -11.61 -6.18 1.77
C MET A 17 -11.88 -5.88 0.31
N HIS A 18 -12.43 -4.70 0.02
CA HIS A 18 -12.68 -4.29 -1.35
C HIS A 18 -11.38 -4.16 -2.14
N ALA A 19 -10.37 -3.51 -1.54
CA ALA A 19 -9.06 -3.38 -2.20
C ALA A 19 -8.43 -4.75 -2.44
N ALA A 20 -8.51 -5.66 -1.46
CA ALA A 20 -7.97 -7.00 -1.62
C ALA A 20 -8.63 -7.74 -2.78
N SER A 21 -9.96 -7.64 -2.89
CA SER A 21 -10.69 -8.29 -3.97
C SER A 21 -10.26 -7.76 -5.34
N LEU A 22 -10.14 -6.44 -5.47
CA LEU A 22 -9.71 -5.83 -6.73
C LEU A 22 -8.30 -6.27 -7.11
N ILE A 23 -7.41 -6.30 -6.14
CA ILE A 23 -6.01 -6.62 -6.39
C ILE A 23 -5.84 -8.09 -6.73
N GLU A 24 -6.58 -8.97 -6.06
CA GLU A 24 -6.57 -10.40 -6.39
C GLU A 24 -7.10 -10.65 -7.78
N ASP A 25 -8.16 -9.96 -8.16
CA ASP A 25 -8.69 -10.05 -9.52
C ASP A 25 -7.67 -9.60 -10.57
N GLY A 26 -6.77 -8.71 -10.18
CA GLY A 26 -5.71 -8.22 -11.07
C GLY A 26 -4.51 -9.15 -11.17
N GLY A 27 -4.52 -10.30 -10.49
CA GLY A 27 -3.46 -11.29 -10.62
C GLY A 27 -2.39 -11.26 -9.53
N PHE A 28 -2.68 -10.65 -8.38
CA PHE A 28 -1.75 -10.57 -7.27
C PHE A 28 -2.24 -11.39 -6.09
N ASP A 29 -1.33 -11.84 -5.25
CA ASP A 29 -1.67 -12.33 -3.93
C ASP A 29 -1.71 -11.16 -2.96
N THR A 30 -2.55 -11.26 -1.92
CA THR A 30 -2.71 -10.15 -0.98
C THR A 30 -2.50 -10.59 0.46
N LEU A 31 -2.00 -9.65 1.25
CA LEU A 31 -2.03 -9.71 2.71
C LEU A 31 -2.71 -8.43 3.18
N GLU A 32 -3.44 -8.52 4.29
CA GLU A 32 -4.18 -7.39 4.82
C GLU A 32 -3.66 -7.02 6.20
N ALA A 33 -3.39 -5.74 6.39
CA ALA A 33 -3.00 -5.17 7.67
C ALA A 33 -3.97 -4.03 8.02
N SER A 34 -4.37 -3.96 9.28
CA SER A 34 -5.30 -2.93 9.74
C SER A 34 -4.59 -1.70 10.31
N SER A 35 -3.27 -1.76 10.44
CA SER A 35 -2.47 -0.66 10.98
C SER A 35 -1.07 -0.69 10.40
N ALA A 36 -0.35 0.42 10.56
CA ALA A 36 1.04 0.50 10.13
C ALA A 36 1.92 -0.46 10.93
N GLU A 37 1.64 -0.61 12.22
CA GLU A 37 2.38 -1.52 13.09
C GLU A 37 2.24 -2.96 12.62
N GLU A 38 1.03 -3.37 12.27
CA GLU A 38 0.79 -4.71 11.75
C GLU A 38 1.51 -4.92 10.42
N ALA A 39 1.51 -3.88 9.58
CA ALA A 39 2.22 -3.95 8.30
C ALA A 39 3.72 -4.19 8.51
N ILE A 40 4.31 -3.51 9.48
CA ILE A 40 5.73 -3.69 9.78
C ILE A 40 6.00 -5.12 10.27
N GLU A 41 5.13 -5.68 11.09
CA GLU A 41 5.27 -7.07 11.52
C GLU A 41 5.30 -8.03 10.34
N PHE A 42 4.41 -7.84 9.35
CA PHE A 42 4.44 -8.65 8.14
C PHE A 42 5.77 -8.50 7.39
N LEU A 43 6.24 -7.27 7.25
CA LEU A 43 7.48 -7.00 6.52
C LEU A 43 8.69 -7.61 7.22
N GLU A 44 8.67 -7.66 8.55
CA GLU A 44 9.76 -8.24 9.32
C GLU A 44 9.81 -9.76 9.24
N THR A 45 8.68 -10.40 8.97
CA THR A 45 8.58 -11.85 8.99
C THR A 45 8.45 -12.49 7.61
N ARG A 46 8.20 -11.71 6.56
CA ARG A 46 7.99 -12.22 5.21
C ARG A 46 8.92 -11.52 4.22
N LEU A 47 9.54 -12.30 3.37
CA LEU A 47 10.45 -11.78 2.34
C LEU A 47 9.80 -11.69 0.97
N ASP A 48 8.54 -12.12 0.85
CA ASP A 48 7.85 -12.21 -0.44
C ASP A 48 6.96 -11.01 -0.75
N ILE A 49 6.91 -10.02 0.14
CA ILE A 49 6.11 -8.82 -0.10
C ILE A 49 6.86 -7.92 -1.09
N ARG A 50 6.22 -7.66 -2.24
CA ARG A 50 6.81 -6.86 -3.31
C ARG A 50 6.30 -5.44 -3.34
N ILE A 51 5.05 -5.22 -2.91
CA ILE A 51 4.37 -3.94 -3.01
C ILE A 51 3.61 -3.72 -1.71
N VAL A 52 3.63 -2.48 -1.19
CA VAL A 52 2.75 -2.07 -0.09
C VAL A 52 1.80 -1.00 -0.62
N PHE A 53 0.51 -1.27 -0.49
CA PHE A 53 -0.55 -0.33 -0.84
C PHE A 53 -1.18 0.15 0.46
N THR A 54 -0.93 1.39 0.84
CA THR A 54 -1.34 1.90 2.16
C THR A 54 -2.14 3.18 2.05
N ASP A 55 -3.16 3.29 2.91
CA ASP A 55 -3.82 4.55 3.17
C ASP A 55 -2.87 5.46 3.96
N ILE A 56 -2.81 6.73 3.58
CA ILE A 56 -2.04 7.73 4.32
C ILE A 56 -2.72 8.04 5.65
N ASP A 57 -4.05 8.03 5.66
CA ASP A 57 -4.86 8.49 6.79
C ASP A 57 -5.12 7.38 7.80
N LEU A 58 -4.06 6.72 8.24
CA LEU A 58 -4.18 5.69 9.27
C LEU A 58 -4.22 6.33 10.66
N PRO A 59 -5.03 5.77 11.57
CA PRO A 59 -5.09 6.30 12.93
C PRO A 59 -3.81 5.99 13.71
N GLY A 60 -3.58 6.74 14.78
CA GLY A 60 -2.46 6.52 15.66
C GLY A 60 -1.24 7.34 15.28
N GLU A 61 -0.13 7.03 15.92
CA GLU A 61 1.11 7.78 15.74
C GLU A 61 1.79 7.47 14.42
N MET A 62 1.65 6.26 13.92
CA MET A 62 2.26 5.88 12.66
C MET A 62 1.20 5.88 11.55
N ASN A 63 1.20 6.92 10.75
CA ASN A 63 0.33 7.02 9.58
C ASN A 63 1.03 6.43 8.35
N GLY A 64 0.35 6.50 7.20
CA GLY A 64 0.90 5.92 5.96
C GLY A 64 2.17 6.60 5.47
N ILE A 65 2.35 7.89 5.75
CA ILE A 65 3.57 8.60 5.37
C ILE A 65 4.77 8.10 6.19
N ARG A 66 4.56 7.93 7.49
CA ARG A 66 5.61 7.39 8.35
C ARG A 66 5.93 5.93 8.02
N LEU A 67 4.89 5.17 7.69
CA LEU A 67 5.09 3.80 7.25
C LEU A 67 5.92 3.77 5.97
N ALA A 68 5.61 4.64 5.01
CA ALA A 68 6.36 4.71 3.76
C ALA A 68 7.83 5.05 4.02
N ALA A 69 8.09 5.98 4.94
CA ALA A 69 9.46 6.34 5.30
C ALA A 69 10.22 5.15 5.89
N ALA A 70 9.55 4.40 6.78
CA ALA A 70 10.16 3.22 7.38
C ALA A 70 10.46 2.14 6.33
N ILE A 71 9.57 1.96 5.38
CA ILE A 71 9.77 0.98 4.31
C ILE A 71 10.95 1.38 3.41
N ARG A 72 11.04 2.65 3.07
CA ARG A 72 12.17 3.15 2.27
C ARG A 72 13.51 2.93 2.97
N ASP A 73 13.51 3.08 4.29
CA ASP A 73 14.73 2.93 5.07
C ASP A 73 15.12 1.46 5.24
N ARG A 74 14.16 0.60 5.54
CA ARG A 74 14.43 -0.78 5.96
C ARG A 74 14.25 -1.81 4.84
N TRP A 75 13.35 -1.55 3.89
CA TRP A 75 13.06 -2.49 2.80
C TRP A 75 13.05 -1.75 1.46
N PRO A 76 14.19 -1.18 1.03
CA PRO A 76 14.22 -0.34 -0.17
C PRO A 76 13.67 -0.98 -1.45
N PRO A 77 13.79 -2.31 -1.67
CA PRO A 77 13.23 -2.90 -2.89
C PRO A 77 11.71 -2.95 -2.94
N VAL A 78 11.02 -2.77 -1.81
CA VAL A 78 9.56 -2.82 -1.79
C VAL A 78 8.99 -1.56 -2.43
N GLU A 79 8.06 -1.74 -3.37
CA GLU A 79 7.40 -0.62 -4.03
C GLU A 79 6.24 -0.11 -3.18
N LEU A 80 5.96 1.19 -3.27
CA LEU A 80 4.94 1.83 -2.45
C LEU A 80 3.87 2.47 -3.31
N VAL A 81 2.60 2.23 -2.96
CA VAL A 81 1.46 2.94 -3.51
C VAL A 81 0.68 3.52 -2.34
N LEU A 82 0.51 4.83 -2.35
CA LEU A 82 -0.15 5.57 -1.28
C LEU A 82 -1.50 6.08 -1.77
N THR A 83 -2.50 6.04 -0.90
CA THR A 83 -3.82 6.56 -1.23
C THR A 83 -4.37 7.40 -0.08
N SER A 84 -5.21 8.39 -0.41
CA SER A 84 -5.83 9.25 0.59
C SER A 84 -7.09 9.87 0.03
N GLY A 85 -8.09 10.05 0.91
CA GLY A 85 -9.26 10.84 0.60
C GLY A 85 -9.07 12.33 0.86
N GLN A 86 -7.94 12.71 1.43
CA GLN A 86 -7.61 14.10 1.74
C GLN A 86 -6.86 14.70 0.56
N VAL A 87 -7.49 15.65 -0.10
CA VAL A 87 -7.01 16.16 -1.40
C VAL A 87 -5.73 16.99 -1.28
N LYS A 88 -5.35 17.39 -0.08
CA LYS A 88 -4.23 18.33 0.08
C LYS A 88 -2.87 17.67 0.24
N VAL A 89 -2.79 16.41 -0.07
CA VAL A 89 -1.53 15.71 0.12
C VAL A 89 -0.79 15.59 -1.20
N ALA A 90 -0.66 16.67 -1.90
CA ALA A 90 0.17 16.69 -3.10
C ALA A 90 1.56 17.12 -2.70
N ASP A 91 2.11 16.47 -1.72
CA ASP A 91 3.41 16.87 -1.25
C ASP A 91 4.51 16.19 -2.03
N LYS A 92 5.60 16.94 -2.20
CA LYS A 92 6.83 16.42 -2.77
C LYS A 92 7.27 15.14 -2.04
N ASP A 93 6.97 15.05 -0.74
CA ASP A 93 7.32 13.89 0.05
C ASP A 93 6.63 12.63 -0.41
N ILE A 94 5.37 12.74 -0.83
CA ILE A 94 4.63 11.58 -1.31
C ILE A 94 5.15 11.15 -2.67
N GLN A 95 5.43 12.10 -3.55
CA GLN A 95 5.94 11.81 -4.88
C GLN A 95 7.31 11.14 -4.84
N THR A 96 8.12 11.48 -3.86
CA THR A 96 9.44 10.88 -3.71
C THR A 96 9.42 9.53 -3.02
N ARG A 97 8.30 9.17 -2.36
CA ARG A 97 8.21 7.94 -1.57
C ARG A 97 7.41 6.83 -2.23
N GLY A 98 6.75 7.11 -3.35
CA GLY A 98 5.98 6.11 -4.05
C GLY A 98 4.96 6.73 -4.98
N HIS A 99 4.09 5.88 -5.51
CA HIS A 99 3.00 6.34 -6.37
C HIS A 99 1.81 6.72 -5.51
N PHE A 100 1.09 7.75 -5.92
CA PHE A 100 -0.08 8.23 -5.19
C PHE A 100 -1.34 8.07 -6.02
N LEU A 101 -2.37 7.48 -5.41
CA LEU A 101 -3.70 7.36 -6.02
C LEU A 101 -4.71 8.04 -5.12
N PRO A 102 -5.32 9.16 -5.56
CA PRO A 102 -6.36 9.81 -4.74
C PRO A 102 -7.62 8.95 -4.68
N LYS A 103 -8.32 8.99 -3.53
CA LYS A 103 -9.64 8.35 -3.41
C LYS A 103 -10.72 9.28 -3.95
N PRO A 104 -11.75 8.76 -4.56
CA PRO A 104 -11.93 7.36 -4.96
C PRO A 104 -11.07 7.06 -6.19
N TYR A 105 -10.40 5.93 -6.17
CA TYR A 105 -9.60 5.50 -7.32
C TYR A 105 -10.39 4.48 -8.13
N GLU A 106 -10.09 4.43 -9.42
CA GLU A 106 -10.68 3.41 -10.28
C GLU A 106 -9.89 2.11 -10.15
N ALA A 107 -10.62 0.99 -10.15
CA ALA A 107 -9.99 -0.33 -10.07
C ALA A 107 -8.93 -0.51 -11.16
N ARG A 108 -9.27 -0.11 -12.38
CA ARG A 108 -8.35 -0.19 -13.51
C ARG A 108 -7.05 0.55 -13.26
N ARG A 109 -7.15 1.76 -12.70
CA ARG A 109 -5.97 2.58 -12.43
C ARG A 109 -5.09 1.97 -11.35
N LEU A 110 -5.70 1.42 -10.32
CA LEU A 110 -4.98 0.72 -9.27
C LEU A 110 -4.20 -0.46 -9.87
N ILE A 111 -4.87 -1.29 -10.66
CA ILE A 111 -4.23 -2.48 -11.23
C ILE A 111 -3.11 -2.08 -12.20
N GLU A 112 -3.33 -1.07 -13.02
CA GLU A 112 -2.29 -0.58 -13.94
C GLU A 112 -1.05 -0.11 -13.17
N THR A 113 -1.26 0.60 -12.05
CA THR A 113 -0.17 1.07 -11.22
C THR A 113 0.61 -0.11 -10.65
N LEU A 114 -0.08 -1.10 -10.10
CA LEU A 114 0.57 -2.28 -9.54
C LEU A 114 1.34 -3.08 -10.61
N GLN A 115 0.77 -3.21 -11.79
CA GLN A 115 1.39 -3.95 -12.87
C GLN A 115 2.63 -3.23 -13.42
N SER A 116 2.72 -1.91 -13.24
CA SER A 116 3.84 -1.13 -13.73
C SER A 116 5.15 -1.46 -13.01
N PHE A 117 5.08 -2.09 -11.87
CA PHE A 117 6.27 -2.46 -11.11
C PHE A 117 6.94 -3.74 -11.59
N GLY A 118 6.34 -4.43 -12.48
CA GLY A 118 6.92 -5.62 -12.85
C GLY A 118 6.71 -6.43 -13.88
#